data_b57acff2a36dd9c12ad0973a913185bb
#
_entry.id   b57acff2a36dd9c12ad0973a913185bb
#
_cell.length_a   1.000
_cell.length_b   1.000
_cell.length_c   1.000
_cell.angle_alpha   90.00
_cell.angle_beta   90.00
_cell.angle_gamma   90.00
#
_symmetry.space_group_name_H-M   'P 1'
#
loop_
_entity.id
_entity.type
_entity.pdbx_description
1 polymer ?
#
loop_
_entity_poly.entity_id
_entity_poly.type
_entity_poly.pdbx_seq_one_letter_code
_entity_poly.pdbx_strand_id
1 'polypeptide(L)'
;MSRYPDPNQVFPNEYGATCFLKNVITAPNITVGDYTYYDDAQTPTDFEKNNVLFNWPEFGDQLVIGKFCSIASGVQFLMGPANHRISSVSTYPFSVFGGTWAQKAPPHLDQLPRKGDIVVGNDVWLGRDSLILPGVTIGDGAIVAARSVVTRDVAPYTVVGGDPARFLKQRFDDELIQLLEEVRWWDLPPEELAELLPVLCDPDLKAVRRALTAVLARRAST
;
A
#
# COMPACT_ATOMS: atom_id res chain seq x y z
N MET A 1 5.27 -28.05 12.59
CA MET A 1 5.37 -26.87 11.73
C MET A 1 4.03 -26.69 11.03
N SER A 2 3.51 -25.48 10.92
CA SER A 2 2.30 -25.21 10.15
C SER A 2 2.50 -25.66 8.70
N ARG A 3 1.45 -26.16 8.06
CA ARG A 3 1.49 -26.56 6.64
C ARG A 3 1.65 -25.35 5.69
N TYR A 4 1.24 -24.18 6.16
CA TYR A 4 1.26 -22.93 5.41
C TYR A 4 2.04 -21.87 6.19
N PRO A 5 2.54 -20.80 5.53
CA PRO A 5 3.15 -19.68 6.23
C PRO A 5 2.20 -19.07 7.26
N ASP A 6 2.71 -18.74 8.43
CA ASP A 6 1.93 -18.09 9.48
C ASP A 6 2.00 -16.56 9.30
N PRO A 7 0.89 -15.87 9.00
CA PRO A 7 0.89 -14.42 8.83
C PRO A 7 1.17 -13.64 10.11
N ASN A 8 1.18 -14.32 11.27
CA ASN A 8 1.46 -13.69 12.58
C ASN A 8 2.95 -13.73 12.96
N GLN A 9 3.81 -14.30 12.15
CA GLN A 9 5.25 -14.23 12.33
C GLN A 9 5.79 -12.89 11.85
N VAL A 10 6.70 -12.27 12.62
CA VAL A 10 7.38 -11.05 12.18
C VAL A 10 8.30 -11.35 11.00
N PHE A 11 9.16 -12.37 11.13
CA PHE A 11 10.10 -12.80 10.09
C PHE A 11 9.64 -14.14 9.50
N PRO A 12 9.06 -14.14 8.28
CA PRO A 12 8.53 -15.37 7.66
C PRO A 12 9.61 -16.30 7.10
N ASN A 13 10.84 -15.84 6.99
CA ASN A 13 11.98 -16.57 6.43
C ASN A 13 13.28 -16.30 7.19
N GLU A 14 14.36 -16.97 6.79
CA GLU A 14 15.68 -16.89 7.44
C GLU A 14 16.49 -15.64 7.07
N TYR A 15 16.04 -14.84 6.11
CA TYR A 15 16.84 -13.71 5.59
C TYR A 15 16.89 -12.49 6.53
N GLY A 16 15.99 -12.40 7.51
CA GLY A 16 15.98 -11.33 8.51
C GLY A 16 15.75 -9.91 7.98
N ALA A 17 15.73 -9.75 6.65
CA ALA A 17 15.48 -8.48 5.97
C ALA A 17 14.00 -8.29 5.58
N THR A 18 13.23 -9.38 5.58
CA THR A 18 11.83 -9.38 5.15
C THR A 18 10.93 -9.58 6.36
N CYS A 19 10.04 -8.63 6.65
CA CYS A 19 9.07 -8.78 7.73
C CYS A 19 7.63 -8.70 7.24
N PHE A 20 6.71 -9.45 7.88
CA PHE A 20 5.27 -9.25 7.71
C PHE A 20 4.82 -8.03 8.50
N LEU A 21 4.46 -6.97 7.77
CA LEU A 21 4.27 -5.63 8.31
C LEU A 21 3.20 -5.54 9.38
N LYS A 22 2.09 -6.27 9.26
CA LYS A 22 0.99 -6.18 10.23
C LYS A 22 1.46 -6.44 11.68
N ASN A 23 2.56 -7.20 11.86
CA ASN A 23 3.06 -7.61 13.17
C ASN A 23 4.00 -6.58 13.82
N VAL A 24 4.35 -5.52 13.11
CA VAL A 24 5.26 -4.46 13.60
C VAL A 24 4.61 -3.08 13.60
N ILE A 25 3.37 -2.97 13.16
CA ILE A 25 2.59 -1.72 13.20
C ILE A 25 1.92 -1.57 14.55
N THR A 26 2.01 -0.37 15.12
CA THR A 26 1.41 -0.01 16.41
C THR A 26 0.50 1.21 16.33
N ALA A 27 0.67 2.07 15.32
CA ALA A 27 -0.14 3.27 15.12
C ALA A 27 -1.61 2.92 14.80
N PRO A 28 -2.58 3.52 15.49
CA PRO A 28 -4.00 3.15 15.38
C PRO A 28 -4.63 3.51 14.02
N ASN A 29 -3.99 4.39 13.27
CA ASN A 29 -4.45 4.84 11.95
C ASN A 29 -3.69 4.15 10.79
N ILE A 30 -2.93 3.09 11.08
CA ILE A 30 -2.28 2.26 10.06
C ILE A 30 -2.86 0.84 10.13
N THR A 31 -3.35 0.33 9.02
CA THR A 31 -3.84 -1.05 8.90
C THR A 31 -3.10 -1.76 7.77
N VAL A 32 -2.62 -2.97 8.04
CA VAL A 32 -1.92 -3.80 7.04
C VAL A 32 -2.52 -5.20 7.00
N GLY A 33 -2.81 -5.69 5.81
CA GLY A 33 -3.35 -7.03 5.58
C GLY A 33 -2.31 -8.14 5.73
N ASP A 34 -2.81 -9.37 5.81
CA ASP A 34 -2.00 -10.58 5.94
C ASP A 34 -1.03 -10.76 4.77
N TYR A 35 0.14 -11.33 5.05
CA TYR A 35 1.19 -11.66 4.08
C TYR A 35 1.80 -10.46 3.34
N THR A 36 1.41 -9.23 3.66
CA THR A 36 2.07 -8.04 3.16
C THR A 36 3.42 -7.89 3.84
N TYR A 37 4.48 -7.81 3.05
CA TYR A 37 5.83 -7.72 3.56
C TYR A 37 6.56 -6.44 3.14
N TYR A 38 7.50 -6.06 3.98
CA TYR A 38 8.50 -5.03 3.70
C TYR A 38 9.89 -5.68 3.69
N ASP A 39 10.67 -5.35 2.68
CA ASP A 39 12.05 -5.84 2.53
C ASP A 39 13.05 -4.70 2.71
N ASP A 40 13.79 -4.74 3.82
CA ASP A 40 14.85 -3.78 4.13
C ASP A 40 15.96 -4.45 4.93
N ALA A 41 17.20 -4.36 4.41
CA ALA A 41 18.35 -5.05 5.01
C ALA A 41 18.83 -4.44 6.34
N GLN A 42 18.38 -3.23 6.70
CA GLN A 42 18.87 -2.51 7.87
C GLN A 42 17.81 -2.44 8.99
N THR A 43 16.60 -2.02 8.67
CA THR A 43 15.55 -1.72 9.65
C THR A 43 14.18 -2.24 9.25
N PRO A 44 14.01 -3.55 8.95
CA PRO A 44 12.75 -4.08 8.40
C PRO A 44 11.55 -3.89 9.35
N THR A 45 11.79 -3.81 10.65
CA THR A 45 10.75 -3.63 11.68
C THR A 45 10.40 -2.19 12.00
N ASP A 46 11.17 -1.22 11.50
CA ASP A 46 10.99 0.21 11.79
C ASP A 46 10.17 0.94 10.71
N PHE A 47 9.38 0.18 9.92
CA PHE A 47 8.60 0.71 8.80
C PHE A 47 7.71 1.90 9.20
N GLU A 48 6.96 1.78 10.29
CA GLU A 48 6.07 2.84 10.77
C GLU A 48 6.82 4.16 10.98
N LYS A 49 8.01 4.09 11.55
CA LYS A 49 8.84 5.26 11.87
C LYS A 49 9.56 5.82 10.65
N ASN A 50 10.09 4.95 9.80
CA ASN A 50 11.00 5.36 8.73
C ASN A 50 10.30 5.62 7.39
N ASN A 51 9.14 4.98 7.19
CA ASN A 51 8.46 4.96 5.90
C ASN A 51 7.11 5.70 5.89
N VAL A 52 6.47 5.92 7.06
CA VAL A 52 5.21 6.65 7.15
C VAL A 52 5.48 8.04 7.72
N LEU A 53 5.64 9.00 6.82
CA LEU A 53 6.12 10.35 7.15
C LEU A 53 4.97 11.25 7.60
N PHE A 54 5.20 12.05 8.65
CA PHE A 54 4.21 12.98 9.23
C PHE A 54 2.93 12.26 9.68
N ASN A 55 3.07 11.07 10.23
CA ASN A 55 1.95 10.30 10.76
C ASN A 55 1.49 10.85 12.10
N TRP A 56 0.42 11.63 12.08
CA TRP A 56 -0.23 12.18 13.28
C TRP A 56 -1.65 11.63 13.36
N PRO A 57 -1.90 10.57 14.16
CA PRO A 57 -3.21 9.91 14.23
C PRO A 57 -4.37 10.86 14.54
N GLU A 58 -4.13 11.92 15.31
CA GLU A 58 -5.11 12.96 15.63
C GLU A 58 -5.54 13.80 14.43
N PHE A 59 -4.78 13.81 13.35
CA PHE A 59 -5.17 14.48 12.11
C PHE A 59 -6.34 13.75 11.41
N GLY A 60 -6.45 12.45 11.61
CA GLY A 60 -7.58 11.61 11.23
C GLY A 60 -7.48 10.96 9.85
N ASP A 61 -6.38 11.14 9.10
CA ASP A 61 -6.11 10.37 7.88
C ASP A 61 -5.51 8.99 8.23
N GLN A 62 -5.75 8.02 7.35
CA GLN A 62 -5.36 6.64 7.54
C GLN A 62 -4.42 6.17 6.43
N LEU A 63 -3.58 5.20 6.77
CA LEU A 63 -2.87 4.38 5.81
C LEU A 63 -3.43 2.96 5.86
N VAL A 64 -4.04 2.53 4.76
CA VAL A 64 -4.60 1.18 4.63
C VAL A 64 -3.83 0.44 3.55
N ILE A 65 -3.23 -0.69 3.89
CA ILE A 65 -2.50 -1.55 2.96
C ILE A 65 -3.16 -2.94 2.98
N GLY A 66 -3.51 -3.45 1.81
CA GLY A 66 -4.15 -4.74 1.63
C GLY A 66 -3.24 -5.93 1.92
N LYS A 67 -3.67 -7.11 1.48
CA LYS A 67 -2.97 -8.39 1.64
C LYS A 67 -1.98 -8.64 0.50
N PHE A 68 -0.96 -9.45 0.77
CA PHE A 68 -0.01 -9.95 -0.24
C PHE A 68 0.76 -8.85 -0.99
N CYS A 69 0.87 -7.65 -0.43
CA CYS A 69 1.67 -6.58 -1.05
C CYS A 69 3.17 -6.83 -0.86
N SER A 70 3.93 -6.47 -1.89
CA SER A 70 5.38 -6.50 -1.90
C SER A 70 5.93 -5.07 -1.82
N ILE A 71 6.51 -4.69 -0.68
CA ILE A 71 6.99 -3.34 -0.44
C ILE A 71 8.52 -3.37 -0.34
N ALA A 72 9.18 -2.75 -1.30
CA ALA A 72 10.64 -2.67 -1.35
C ALA A 72 11.18 -1.57 -0.41
N SER A 73 12.46 -1.65 -0.08
CA SER A 73 13.12 -0.69 0.80
C SER A 73 13.03 0.74 0.27
N GLY A 74 12.94 1.71 1.19
CA GLY A 74 12.86 3.13 0.88
C GLY A 74 11.51 3.63 0.34
N VAL A 75 10.50 2.77 0.24
CA VAL A 75 9.13 3.22 -0.08
C VAL A 75 8.63 4.13 1.04
N GLN A 76 8.05 5.28 0.69
CA GLN A 76 7.55 6.26 1.65
C GLN A 76 6.08 6.61 1.40
N PHE A 77 5.34 6.79 2.49
CA PHE A 77 3.97 7.28 2.50
C PHE A 77 3.94 8.65 3.17
N LEU A 78 3.56 9.68 2.42
CA LEU A 78 3.49 11.04 2.93
C LEU A 78 2.08 11.30 3.45
N MET A 79 1.91 11.40 4.77
CA MET A 79 0.59 11.63 5.36
C MET A 79 0.16 13.11 5.28
N GLY A 80 -1.13 13.36 5.46
CA GLY A 80 -1.75 14.67 5.31
C GLY A 80 -1.08 15.82 6.07
N PRO A 81 -0.60 15.64 7.32
CA PRO A 81 0.08 16.68 8.09
C PRO A 81 1.35 17.26 7.45
N ALA A 82 1.92 16.60 6.44
CA ALA A 82 3.03 17.17 5.67
C ALA A 82 2.65 18.43 4.88
N ASN A 83 1.36 18.67 4.66
CA ASN A 83 0.91 19.81 3.88
C ASN A 83 0.95 21.12 4.68
N HIS A 84 1.26 22.21 3.98
CA HIS A 84 1.14 23.55 4.52
C HIS A 84 -0.16 24.21 4.07
N ARG A 85 -0.65 25.17 4.86
CA ARG A 85 -1.78 26.02 4.45
C ARG A 85 -1.36 26.87 3.25
N ILE A 86 -2.08 26.73 2.13
CA ILE A 86 -1.80 27.45 0.89
C ILE A 86 -2.75 28.64 0.64
N SER A 87 -3.74 28.85 1.53
CA SER A 87 -4.71 29.95 1.44
C SER A 87 -4.20 31.28 1.99
N SER A 88 -2.98 31.32 2.53
CA SER A 88 -2.31 32.54 3.03
C SER A 88 -1.16 32.95 2.12
N VAL A 89 -0.79 34.23 2.18
CA VAL A 89 0.34 34.78 1.40
C VAL A 89 1.65 34.05 1.71
N SER A 90 1.87 33.72 2.99
CA SER A 90 3.02 32.93 3.42
C SER A 90 2.60 31.52 3.79
N THR A 91 3.32 30.53 3.28
CA THR A 91 3.20 29.12 3.71
C THR A 91 4.07 28.78 4.90
N TYR A 92 4.89 29.74 5.39
CA TYR A 92 5.82 29.48 6.49
C TYR A 92 5.09 29.27 7.81
N PRO A 93 5.40 28.22 8.58
CA PRO A 93 4.67 27.85 9.79
C PRO A 93 5.23 28.61 11.01
N PHE A 94 4.99 29.91 11.10
CA PHE A 94 5.50 30.79 12.16
C PHE A 94 5.17 30.29 13.55
N SER A 95 4.01 29.64 13.74
CA SER A 95 3.59 29.08 15.01
C SER A 95 4.52 28.01 15.58
N VAL A 96 5.20 27.26 14.73
CA VAL A 96 6.08 26.14 15.12
C VAL A 96 7.33 26.62 15.84
N PHE A 97 7.77 27.86 15.58
CA PHE A 97 9.02 28.41 16.10
C PHE A 97 8.87 29.18 17.43
N GLY A 98 7.64 29.25 17.96
CA GLY A 98 7.39 29.79 19.29
C GLY A 98 7.51 31.32 19.41
N GLY A 99 7.60 31.79 20.65
CA GLY A 99 7.77 33.19 21.00
C GLY A 99 6.66 34.09 20.48
N THR A 100 7.00 35.34 20.16
CA THR A 100 6.07 36.34 19.62
C THR A 100 5.45 35.94 18.30
N TRP A 101 6.13 35.13 17.49
CA TRP A 101 5.62 34.65 16.20
C TRP A 101 4.45 33.70 16.40
N ALA A 102 4.59 32.72 17.31
CA ALA A 102 3.48 31.80 17.63
C ALA A 102 2.25 32.51 18.20
N GLN A 103 2.49 33.56 19.03
CA GLN A 103 1.39 34.36 19.59
C GLN A 103 0.64 35.17 18.53
N LYS A 104 1.34 35.70 17.52
CA LYS A 104 0.78 36.54 16.45
C LYS A 104 0.24 35.72 15.28
N ALA A 105 0.73 34.52 15.08
CA ALA A 105 0.32 33.60 14.03
C ALA A 105 0.07 32.21 14.60
N PRO A 106 -1.03 31.99 15.35
CA PRO A 106 -1.32 30.70 15.94
C PRO A 106 -1.56 29.63 14.85
N PRO A 107 -1.37 28.36 15.18
CA PRO A 107 -1.60 27.29 14.22
C PRO A 107 -3.05 27.22 13.78
N HIS A 108 -3.29 26.94 12.52
CA HIS A 108 -4.61 26.73 11.92
C HIS A 108 -4.66 25.32 11.32
N LEU A 109 -4.63 24.28 12.16
CA LEU A 109 -4.63 22.88 11.74
C LEU A 109 -5.90 22.50 10.97
N ASP A 110 -7.01 23.16 11.24
CA ASP A 110 -8.29 23.04 10.54
C ASP A 110 -8.23 23.55 9.08
N GLN A 111 -7.25 24.38 8.76
CA GLN A 111 -7.05 24.97 7.44
C GLN A 111 -5.95 24.27 6.62
N LEU A 112 -5.35 23.21 7.15
CA LEU A 112 -4.44 22.38 6.35
C LEU A 112 -5.24 21.63 5.27
N PRO A 113 -4.69 21.49 4.06
CA PRO A 113 -5.34 20.71 3.02
C PRO A 113 -5.53 19.25 3.47
N ARG A 114 -6.79 18.79 3.52
CA ARG A 114 -7.13 17.40 3.78
C ARG A 114 -7.32 16.68 2.45
N LYS A 115 -6.42 15.75 2.15
CA LYS A 115 -6.43 14.96 0.90
C LYS A 115 -7.13 13.62 1.09
N GLY A 116 -7.30 13.17 2.34
CA GLY A 116 -7.86 11.88 2.68
C GLY A 116 -6.81 10.80 2.89
N ASP A 117 -7.30 9.59 3.00
CA ASP A 117 -6.52 8.39 3.32
C ASP A 117 -5.62 7.97 2.16
N ILE A 118 -4.54 7.29 2.47
CA ILE A 118 -3.77 6.52 1.49
C ILE A 118 -4.26 5.09 1.55
N VAL A 119 -4.74 4.57 0.42
CA VAL A 119 -5.24 3.20 0.31
C VAL A 119 -4.43 2.44 -0.71
N VAL A 120 -3.83 1.34 -0.30
CA VAL A 120 -3.15 0.38 -1.16
C VAL A 120 -3.95 -0.91 -1.16
N GLY A 121 -4.37 -1.37 -2.31
CA GLY A 121 -5.11 -2.61 -2.50
C GLY A 121 -4.29 -3.86 -2.18
N ASN A 122 -4.73 -5.00 -2.68
CA ASN A 122 -4.09 -6.29 -2.48
C ASN A 122 -3.14 -6.62 -3.65
N ASP A 123 -2.16 -7.49 -3.45
CA ASP A 123 -1.19 -7.90 -4.50
C ASP A 123 -0.47 -6.71 -5.16
N VAL A 124 -0.29 -5.60 -4.45
CA VAL A 124 0.38 -4.42 -4.98
C VAL A 124 1.90 -4.56 -4.81
N TRP A 125 2.63 -4.22 -5.86
CA TRP A 125 4.09 -4.11 -5.78
C TRP A 125 4.52 -2.65 -5.78
N LEU A 126 5.09 -2.19 -4.66
CA LEU A 126 5.70 -0.88 -4.52
C LEU A 126 7.21 -1.00 -4.71
N GLY A 127 7.70 -0.43 -5.80
CA GLY A 127 9.11 -0.43 -6.16
C GLY A 127 9.94 0.46 -5.26
N ARG A 128 11.22 0.14 -5.13
CA ARG A 128 12.20 0.80 -4.26
C ARG A 128 12.17 2.32 -4.39
N ASP A 129 12.28 3.01 -3.24
CA ASP A 129 12.34 4.48 -3.14
C ASP A 129 11.13 5.20 -3.80
N SER A 130 9.98 4.55 -3.94
CA SER A 130 8.77 5.23 -4.40
C SER A 130 8.12 6.04 -3.27
N LEU A 131 7.47 7.15 -3.64
CA LEU A 131 6.78 8.05 -2.72
C LEU A 131 5.29 8.10 -3.07
N ILE A 132 4.44 7.80 -2.10
CA ILE A 132 2.99 7.84 -2.24
C ILE A 132 2.47 9.09 -1.52
N LEU A 133 1.75 9.95 -2.25
CA LEU A 133 1.22 11.20 -1.70
C LEU A 133 -0.14 11.01 -1.00
N PRO A 134 -0.53 11.97 -0.13
CA PRO A 134 -1.79 11.88 0.62
C PRO A 134 -3.02 11.81 -0.30
N GLY A 135 -3.99 11.00 0.08
CA GLY A 135 -5.26 10.84 -0.63
C GLY A 135 -5.21 9.96 -1.87
N VAL A 136 -4.12 9.22 -2.08
CA VAL A 136 -3.95 8.33 -3.23
C VAL A 136 -4.51 6.94 -2.93
N THR A 137 -5.30 6.41 -3.87
CA THR A 137 -5.72 5.00 -3.91
C THR A 137 -4.94 4.25 -4.98
N ILE A 138 -4.30 3.14 -4.60
CA ILE A 138 -3.62 2.21 -5.52
C ILE A 138 -4.44 0.93 -5.57
N GLY A 139 -4.99 0.60 -6.74
CA GLY A 139 -5.85 -0.57 -6.96
C GLY A 139 -5.11 -1.89 -6.85
N ASP A 140 -5.88 -2.96 -6.67
CA ASP A 140 -5.39 -4.33 -6.53
C ASP A 140 -4.47 -4.73 -7.69
N GLY A 141 -3.41 -5.45 -7.40
CA GLY A 141 -2.47 -5.93 -8.40
C GLY A 141 -1.67 -4.84 -9.13
N ALA A 142 -1.74 -3.57 -8.73
CA ALA A 142 -0.96 -2.51 -9.36
C ALA A 142 0.53 -2.63 -9.08
N ILE A 143 1.34 -2.05 -9.95
CA ILE A 143 2.79 -1.97 -9.80
C ILE A 143 3.22 -0.51 -9.89
N VAL A 144 3.90 -0.03 -8.86
CA VAL A 144 4.58 1.26 -8.85
C VAL A 144 6.07 1.02 -9.11
N ALA A 145 6.60 1.56 -10.20
CA ALA A 145 8.00 1.42 -10.53
C ALA A 145 8.90 2.13 -9.49
N ALA A 146 10.13 1.66 -9.36
CA ALA A 146 11.11 2.26 -8.44
C ALA A 146 11.28 3.77 -8.68
N ARG A 147 11.48 4.54 -7.60
CA ARG A 147 11.69 6.00 -7.62
C ARG A 147 10.56 6.79 -8.27
N SER A 148 9.33 6.30 -8.16
CA SER A 148 8.16 7.00 -8.68
C SER A 148 7.51 7.85 -7.59
N VAL A 149 6.94 8.99 -7.98
CA VAL A 149 6.14 9.85 -7.11
C VAL A 149 4.67 9.73 -7.52
N VAL A 150 3.89 8.99 -6.74
CA VAL A 150 2.47 8.73 -7.03
C VAL A 150 1.62 9.86 -6.47
N THR A 151 1.05 10.66 -7.36
CA THR A 151 0.29 11.88 -7.03
C THR A 151 -1.21 11.77 -7.32
N ARG A 152 -1.67 10.63 -7.87
CA ARG A 152 -3.06 10.36 -8.27
C ARG A 152 -3.33 8.86 -8.13
N ASP A 153 -4.61 8.52 -8.11
CA ASP A 153 -5.06 7.14 -8.04
C ASP A 153 -4.51 6.30 -9.20
N VAL A 154 -4.24 5.05 -8.89
CA VAL A 154 -3.73 4.03 -9.81
C VAL A 154 -4.79 2.95 -9.95
N ALA A 155 -5.25 2.69 -11.17
CA ALA A 155 -6.25 1.66 -11.43
C ALA A 155 -5.70 0.25 -11.14
N PRO A 156 -6.57 -0.73 -10.84
CA PRO A 156 -6.15 -2.12 -10.62
C PRO A 156 -5.32 -2.66 -11.78
N TYR A 157 -4.35 -3.52 -11.47
CA TYR A 157 -3.47 -4.20 -12.45
C TYR A 157 -2.78 -3.25 -13.44
N THR A 158 -2.55 -2.00 -13.02
CA THR A 158 -1.85 -0.99 -13.81
C THR A 158 -0.41 -0.84 -13.35
N VAL A 159 0.50 -0.66 -14.28
CA VAL A 159 1.90 -0.29 -14.01
C VAL A 159 2.05 1.21 -14.23
N VAL A 160 2.53 1.90 -13.19
CA VAL A 160 2.83 3.33 -13.25
C VAL A 160 4.30 3.59 -12.91
N GLY A 161 4.85 4.70 -13.39
CA GLY A 161 6.23 5.07 -13.11
C GLY A 161 6.55 6.53 -13.42
N GLY A 162 7.61 7.04 -12.84
CA GLY A 162 8.14 8.40 -13.04
C GLY A 162 7.80 9.39 -11.94
N ASP A 163 8.27 10.62 -12.09
CA ASP A 163 8.00 11.76 -11.19
C ASP A 163 7.45 12.94 -12.01
N PRO A 164 6.14 13.24 -11.90
CA PRO A 164 5.12 12.43 -11.25
C PRO A 164 4.81 11.14 -12.02
N ALA A 165 4.39 10.09 -11.31
CA ALA A 165 4.06 8.80 -11.90
C ALA A 165 2.97 8.90 -12.96
N ARG A 166 3.15 8.19 -14.08
CA ARG A 166 2.24 8.13 -15.22
C ARG A 166 1.97 6.68 -15.58
N PHE A 167 0.85 6.45 -16.22
CA PHE A 167 0.51 5.15 -16.80
C PHE A 167 1.61 4.68 -17.76
N LEU A 168 2.07 3.46 -17.58
CA LEU A 168 3.01 2.78 -18.46
C LEU A 168 2.33 1.70 -19.28
N LYS A 169 1.59 0.81 -18.62
CA LYS A 169 0.81 -0.27 -19.25
C LYS A 169 -0.17 -0.90 -18.29
N GLN A 170 -1.17 -1.60 -18.80
CA GLN A 170 -1.91 -2.63 -18.05
C GLN A 170 -1.11 -3.93 -17.98
N ARG A 171 -1.27 -4.69 -16.90
CA ARG A 171 -0.69 -6.03 -16.74
C ARG A 171 -1.40 -7.07 -17.61
N PHE A 172 -2.71 -6.94 -17.72
CA PHE A 172 -3.61 -7.88 -18.37
C PHE A 172 -4.69 -7.12 -19.15
N ASP A 173 -5.48 -7.83 -19.97
CA ASP A 173 -6.69 -7.27 -20.59
C ASP A 173 -7.83 -7.13 -19.57
N ASP A 174 -8.83 -6.34 -19.93
CA ASP A 174 -9.93 -5.96 -19.03
C ASP A 174 -10.72 -7.17 -18.55
N GLU A 175 -10.91 -8.21 -19.38
CA GLU A 175 -11.63 -9.44 -19.00
C GLU A 175 -10.90 -10.20 -17.89
N LEU A 176 -9.58 -10.32 -17.96
CA LEU A 176 -8.82 -10.99 -16.91
C LEU A 176 -8.75 -10.14 -15.65
N ILE A 177 -8.64 -8.82 -15.77
CA ILE A 177 -8.69 -7.91 -14.61
C ILE A 177 -10.03 -8.06 -13.89
N GLN A 178 -11.15 -7.99 -14.61
CA GLN A 178 -12.47 -8.19 -14.01
C GLN A 178 -12.59 -9.55 -13.30
N LEU A 179 -12.11 -10.62 -13.92
CA LEU A 179 -12.14 -11.95 -13.33
C LEU A 179 -11.30 -12.04 -12.04
N LEU A 180 -10.12 -11.40 -12.00
CA LEU A 180 -9.26 -11.33 -10.82
C LEU A 180 -9.92 -10.55 -9.68
N GLU A 181 -10.56 -9.41 -9.99
CA GLU A 181 -11.30 -8.59 -9.04
C GLU A 181 -12.53 -9.33 -8.47
N GLU A 182 -13.20 -10.15 -9.26
CA GLU A 182 -14.34 -10.98 -8.81
C GLU A 182 -13.89 -12.16 -7.95
N VAL A 183 -12.82 -12.85 -8.35
CA VAL A 183 -12.28 -14.01 -7.61
C VAL A 183 -11.68 -13.58 -6.28
N ARG A 184 -10.97 -12.45 -6.23
CA ARG A 184 -10.29 -11.97 -5.03
C ARG A 184 -9.48 -13.09 -4.37
N TRP A 185 -8.52 -13.63 -5.10
CA TRP A 185 -7.76 -14.83 -4.67
C TRP A 185 -7.03 -14.61 -3.32
N TRP A 186 -6.73 -13.38 -2.94
CA TRP A 186 -6.15 -12.99 -1.66
C TRP A 186 -7.08 -13.18 -0.46
N ASP A 187 -8.37 -13.46 -0.70
CA ASP A 187 -9.35 -13.77 0.35
C ASP A 187 -9.64 -15.27 0.47
N LEU A 188 -8.98 -16.10 -0.35
CA LEU A 188 -9.10 -17.56 -0.27
C LEU A 188 -8.48 -18.09 1.03
N PRO A 189 -9.07 -19.13 1.64
CA PRO A 189 -8.41 -19.90 2.67
C PRO A 189 -7.05 -20.45 2.20
N PRO A 190 -6.06 -20.61 3.09
CA PRO A 190 -4.71 -21.06 2.72
C PRO A 190 -4.68 -22.38 1.92
N GLU A 191 -5.60 -23.30 2.21
CA GLU A 191 -5.74 -24.57 1.51
C GLU A 191 -6.14 -24.38 0.04
N GLU A 192 -7.17 -23.58 -0.20
CA GLU A 192 -7.65 -23.28 -1.54
C GLU A 192 -6.65 -22.45 -2.33
N LEU A 193 -6.01 -21.48 -1.67
CA LEU A 193 -4.94 -20.71 -2.27
C LEU A 193 -3.78 -21.59 -2.71
N ALA A 194 -3.34 -22.56 -1.88
CA ALA A 194 -2.25 -23.46 -2.22
C ALA A 194 -2.54 -24.29 -3.47
N GLU A 195 -3.78 -24.72 -3.68
CA GLU A 195 -4.18 -25.40 -4.90
C GLU A 195 -4.18 -24.50 -6.14
N LEU A 196 -4.41 -23.19 -5.94
CA LEU A 196 -4.44 -22.21 -7.02
C LEU A 196 -3.05 -21.66 -7.39
N LEU A 197 -2.08 -21.68 -6.46
CA LEU A 197 -0.74 -21.11 -6.66
C LEU A 197 -0.04 -21.58 -7.94
N PRO A 198 -0.04 -22.87 -8.31
CA PRO A 198 0.63 -23.32 -9.55
C PRO A 198 0.11 -22.60 -10.79
N VAL A 199 -1.17 -22.21 -10.77
CA VAL A 199 -1.81 -21.49 -11.88
C VAL A 199 -1.60 -19.99 -11.78
N LEU A 200 -1.72 -19.42 -10.58
CA LEU A 200 -1.45 -17.98 -10.37
C LEU A 200 -0.02 -17.58 -10.74
N CYS A 201 0.92 -18.51 -10.60
CA CYS A 201 2.33 -18.29 -10.95
C CYS A 201 2.69 -18.74 -12.38
N ASP A 202 1.71 -19.20 -13.17
CA ASP A 202 1.94 -19.68 -14.54
C ASP A 202 1.81 -18.53 -15.55
N PRO A 203 2.71 -18.41 -16.54
CA PRO A 203 2.57 -17.44 -17.61
C PRO A 203 1.46 -17.77 -18.63
N ASP A 204 0.88 -19.00 -18.62
CA ASP A 204 -0.26 -19.35 -19.47
C ASP A 204 -1.56 -18.71 -18.96
N LEU A 205 -1.85 -17.48 -19.41
CA LEU A 205 -3.05 -16.75 -19.04
C LEU A 205 -4.34 -17.48 -19.42
N LYS A 206 -4.32 -18.43 -20.37
CA LYS A 206 -5.51 -19.25 -20.70
C LYS A 206 -5.77 -20.27 -19.59
N ALA A 207 -4.73 -20.89 -19.03
CA ALA A 207 -4.85 -21.76 -17.88
C ALA A 207 -5.33 -20.99 -16.65
N VAL A 208 -4.79 -19.79 -16.42
CA VAL A 208 -5.21 -18.89 -15.34
C VAL A 208 -6.71 -18.60 -15.44
N ARG A 209 -7.21 -18.16 -16.60
CA ARG A 209 -8.64 -17.87 -16.78
C ARG A 209 -9.53 -19.09 -16.46
N ARG A 210 -9.19 -20.27 -17.00
CA ARG A 210 -9.96 -21.50 -16.73
C ARG A 210 -10.04 -21.80 -15.23
N ALA A 211 -8.93 -21.69 -14.51
CA ALA A 211 -8.87 -21.97 -13.08
C ALA A 211 -9.68 -20.94 -12.26
N LEU A 212 -9.52 -19.65 -12.55
CA LEU A 212 -10.28 -18.59 -11.87
C LEU A 212 -11.78 -18.72 -12.11
N THR A 213 -12.21 -19.03 -13.34
CA THR A 213 -13.63 -19.30 -13.66
C THR A 213 -14.16 -20.50 -12.88
N ALA A 214 -13.36 -21.55 -12.71
CA ALA A 214 -13.75 -22.71 -11.91
C ALA A 214 -13.89 -22.38 -10.42
N VAL A 215 -13.08 -21.46 -9.89
CA VAL A 215 -13.25 -20.96 -8.51
C VAL A 215 -14.60 -20.25 -8.35
N LEU A 216 -14.97 -19.34 -9.25
CA LEU A 216 -16.28 -18.66 -9.19
C LEU A 216 -17.45 -19.63 -9.32
N ALA A 217 -17.37 -20.60 -10.24
CA ALA A 217 -18.42 -21.60 -10.41
C ALA A 217 -18.66 -22.43 -9.14
N ARG A 218 -17.59 -22.81 -8.43
CA ARG A 218 -17.71 -23.53 -7.15
C ARG A 218 -18.38 -22.67 -6.08
N ARG A 219 -18.01 -21.38 -5.97
CA ARG A 219 -18.62 -20.45 -4.99
C ARG A 219 -20.10 -20.19 -5.25
N ALA A 220 -20.52 -20.15 -6.51
CA ALA A 220 -21.92 -19.96 -6.88
C ALA A 220 -22.80 -21.20 -6.58
N SER A 221 -22.20 -22.37 -6.33
CA SER A 221 -22.87 -23.63 -6.07
C SER A 221 -22.98 -23.97 -4.58
N THR A 222 -22.41 -23.14 -3.71
CA THR A 222 -22.42 -23.25 -2.23
C THR A 222 -23.34 -22.21 -1.63
#